data_8a0d93fda396bc698241b1098be83f21
#
_entry.id   8a0d93fda396bc698241b1098be83f21
#
_cell.length_a   1.000
_cell.length_b   1.000
_cell.length_c   1.000
_cell.angle_alpha   90.00
_cell.angle_beta   90.00
_cell.angle_gamma   90.00
#
_symmetry.space_group_name_H-M   'P 1'
#
loop_
_entity.id
_entity.type
_entity.pdbx_description
1 polymer ?
#
loop_
_entity_poly.entity_id
_entity_poly.type
_entity_poly.pdbx_seq_one_letter_code
_entity_poly.pdbx_strand_id
1 'polypeptide(L)'
;METEKVTLEELALVSMNVILHAGKARDYVYQAVDKASAKEFDEADQLMVEANKEIVTAHRAQTQTLQKEADGIEFPFSPLFAHAQDTMMTVKSEMNIMREIIKLYKRL
;
A
#
# COMPACT_ATOMS: atom_id res chain seq x y z
N MET A 1 14.83 -33.16 9.94
CA MET A 1 14.90 -31.97 9.09
C MET A 1 13.89 -30.91 9.59
N GLU A 2 14.37 -29.74 9.86
CA GLU A 2 13.46 -28.66 10.32
C GLU A 2 12.68 -28.14 9.13
N THR A 3 11.38 -27.98 9.32
CA THR A 3 10.52 -27.39 8.31
C THR A 3 10.66 -25.86 8.42
N GLU A 4 10.93 -25.19 7.32
CA GLU A 4 10.93 -23.74 7.30
C GLU A 4 9.57 -23.21 7.68
N LYS A 5 9.57 -22.14 8.46
CA LYS A 5 8.34 -21.46 8.84
C LYS A 5 8.60 -19.99 9.08
N VAL A 6 7.58 -19.17 8.82
CA VAL A 6 7.59 -17.76 9.17
C VAL A 6 7.15 -17.65 10.62
N THR A 7 7.89 -16.91 11.44
CA THR A 7 7.50 -16.70 12.84
C THR A 7 6.46 -15.60 12.93
N LEU A 8 5.72 -15.60 14.02
CA LEU A 8 4.73 -14.54 14.29
C LEU A 8 5.41 -13.17 14.37
N GLU A 9 6.63 -13.12 14.95
CA GLU A 9 7.40 -11.89 15.04
C GLU A 9 7.81 -11.35 13.67
N GLU A 10 8.31 -12.22 12.78
CA GLU A 10 8.66 -11.85 11.41
C GLU A 10 7.43 -11.30 10.67
N LEU A 11 6.30 -11.98 10.83
CA LEU A 11 5.05 -11.58 10.19
C LEU A 11 4.54 -10.24 10.73
N ALA A 12 4.73 -9.98 12.02
CA ALA A 12 4.37 -8.69 12.62
C ALA A 12 5.21 -7.55 12.04
N LEU A 13 6.51 -7.75 11.85
CA LEU A 13 7.39 -6.74 11.26
C LEU A 13 6.98 -6.41 9.82
N VAL A 14 6.70 -7.42 9.02
CA VAL A 14 6.22 -7.22 7.64
C VAL A 14 4.89 -6.47 7.66
N SER A 15 3.96 -6.87 8.52
CA SER A 15 2.63 -6.26 8.62
C SER A 15 2.73 -4.78 8.97
N MET A 16 3.56 -4.42 9.94
CA MET A 16 3.75 -3.01 10.32
C MET A 16 4.38 -2.21 9.19
N ASN A 17 5.33 -2.80 8.46
CA ASN A 17 5.95 -2.15 7.30
C ASN A 17 4.92 -1.87 6.20
N VAL A 18 4.07 -2.85 5.89
CA VAL A 18 3.00 -2.69 4.90
C VAL A 18 2.03 -1.59 5.31
N ILE A 19 1.59 -1.59 6.57
CA ILE A 19 0.66 -0.58 7.10
C ILE A 19 1.28 0.81 7.04
N LEU A 20 2.55 0.94 7.43
CA LEU A 20 3.26 2.22 7.41
C LEU A 20 3.30 2.82 6.00
N HIS A 21 3.75 2.05 5.02
CA HIS A 21 3.90 2.54 3.66
C HIS A 21 2.55 2.76 2.97
N ALA A 22 1.56 1.92 3.23
CA ALA A 22 0.22 2.12 2.72
C ALA A 22 -0.40 3.41 3.30
N GLY A 23 -0.18 3.67 4.58
CA GLY A 23 -0.64 4.91 5.23
C GLY A 23 0.01 6.16 4.64
N LYS A 24 1.31 6.11 4.37
CA LYS A 24 2.01 7.21 3.69
C LYS A 24 1.46 7.45 2.30
N ALA A 25 1.20 6.38 1.55
CA ALA A 25 0.61 6.49 0.22
C ALA A 25 -0.75 7.20 0.29
N ARG A 26 -1.60 6.80 1.24
CA ARG A 26 -2.91 7.42 1.43
C ARG A 26 -2.79 8.92 1.70
N ASP A 27 -1.87 9.31 2.57
CA ASP A 27 -1.65 10.72 2.91
C ASP A 27 -1.27 11.53 1.67
N TYR A 28 -0.35 11.01 0.86
CA TYR A 28 0.03 11.68 -0.39
C TYR A 28 -1.14 11.79 -1.36
N VAL A 29 -1.97 10.77 -1.46
CA VAL A 29 -3.13 10.76 -2.35
C VAL A 29 -4.12 11.86 -1.96
N TYR A 30 -4.44 11.99 -0.68
CA TYR A 30 -5.35 13.05 -0.23
C TYR A 30 -4.78 14.44 -0.46
N GLN A 31 -3.48 14.63 -0.23
CA GLN A 31 -2.81 15.89 -0.54
C GLN A 31 -2.86 16.18 -2.05
N ALA A 32 -2.69 15.15 -2.89
CA ALA A 32 -2.76 15.31 -4.34
C ALA A 32 -4.13 15.77 -4.80
N VAL A 33 -5.19 15.20 -4.25
CA VAL A 33 -6.57 15.61 -4.58
C VAL A 33 -6.81 17.06 -4.15
N ASP A 34 -6.34 17.45 -2.97
CA ASP A 34 -6.45 18.84 -2.50
C ASP A 34 -5.75 19.82 -3.45
N LYS A 35 -4.55 19.46 -3.92
CA LYS A 35 -3.83 20.28 -4.90
C LYS A 35 -4.57 20.36 -6.23
N ALA A 36 -5.11 19.25 -6.71
CA ALA A 36 -5.89 19.21 -7.95
C ALA A 36 -7.14 20.08 -7.84
N SER A 37 -7.83 20.07 -6.69
CA SER A 37 -9.01 20.91 -6.46
C SER A 37 -8.68 22.38 -6.48
N ALA A 38 -7.44 22.75 -6.14
CA ALA A 38 -6.93 24.12 -6.22
C ALA A 38 -6.29 24.45 -7.57
N LYS A 39 -6.39 23.55 -8.54
CA LYS A 39 -5.81 23.65 -9.89
C LYS A 39 -4.28 23.69 -9.90
N GLU A 40 -3.65 23.19 -8.86
CA GLU A 40 -2.19 23.05 -8.77
C GLU A 40 -1.81 21.66 -9.25
N PHE A 41 -1.95 21.42 -10.57
CA PHE A 41 -1.87 20.07 -11.15
C PHE A 41 -0.47 19.48 -11.16
N ASP A 42 0.57 20.28 -11.34
CA ASP A 42 1.94 19.76 -11.31
C ASP A 42 2.28 19.21 -9.93
N GLU A 43 1.87 19.92 -8.87
CA GLU A 43 2.07 19.46 -7.51
C GLU A 43 1.23 18.21 -7.21
N ALA A 44 -0.01 18.17 -7.71
CA ALA A 44 -0.88 17.00 -7.57
C ALA A 44 -0.24 15.76 -8.20
N ASP A 45 0.29 15.91 -9.42
CA ASP A 45 0.92 14.81 -10.14
C ASP A 45 2.19 14.33 -9.42
N GLN A 46 2.98 15.25 -8.87
CA GLN A 46 4.18 14.88 -8.11
C GLN A 46 3.81 14.11 -6.83
N LEU A 47 2.77 14.54 -6.13
CA LEU A 47 2.28 13.82 -4.94
C LEU A 47 1.80 12.41 -5.30
N MET A 48 1.16 12.24 -6.45
CA MET A 48 0.74 10.90 -6.90
C MET A 48 1.95 10.01 -7.22
N VAL A 49 3.04 10.58 -7.74
CA VAL A 49 4.29 9.85 -7.94
C VAL A 49 4.83 9.35 -6.58
N GLU A 50 4.84 10.22 -5.57
CA GLU A 50 5.30 9.84 -4.23
C GLU A 50 4.40 8.77 -3.61
N ALA A 51 3.08 8.91 -3.77
CA ALA A 51 2.12 7.90 -3.32
C ALA A 51 2.41 6.53 -3.95
N ASN A 52 2.69 6.53 -5.25
CA ASN A 52 2.98 5.29 -5.98
C ASN A 52 4.25 4.61 -5.46
N LYS A 53 5.29 5.37 -5.14
CA LYS A 53 6.52 4.81 -4.56
C LYS A 53 6.23 4.08 -3.24
N GLU A 54 5.41 4.69 -2.39
CA GLU A 54 5.06 4.11 -1.10
C GLU A 54 4.22 2.83 -1.25
N ILE A 55 3.21 2.86 -2.14
CA ILE A 55 2.34 1.68 -2.31
C ILE A 55 3.09 0.53 -2.98
N VAL A 56 4.04 0.81 -3.86
CA VAL A 56 4.88 -0.21 -4.49
C VAL A 56 5.75 -0.90 -3.41
N THR A 57 6.30 -0.12 -2.48
CA THR A 57 7.08 -0.67 -1.37
C THR A 57 6.23 -1.61 -0.51
N ALA A 58 5.02 -1.19 -0.14
CA ALA A 58 4.09 -2.02 0.63
C ALA A 58 3.71 -3.30 -0.12
N HIS A 59 3.38 -3.15 -1.40
CA HIS A 59 2.96 -4.28 -2.24
C HIS A 59 4.08 -5.29 -2.42
N ARG A 60 5.31 -4.84 -2.60
CA ARG A 60 6.47 -5.72 -2.75
C ARG A 60 6.72 -6.52 -1.48
N ALA A 61 6.66 -5.88 -0.31
CA ALA A 61 6.83 -6.56 0.96
C ALA A 61 5.77 -7.64 1.17
N GLN A 62 4.53 -7.33 0.84
CA GLN A 62 3.42 -8.28 0.95
C GLN A 62 3.57 -9.44 -0.03
N THR A 63 3.92 -9.16 -1.29
CA THR A 63 4.07 -10.18 -2.32
C THR A 63 5.19 -11.16 -1.96
N GLN A 64 6.33 -10.67 -1.48
CA GLN A 64 7.43 -11.51 -1.05
C GLN A 64 7.01 -12.46 0.07
N THR A 65 6.19 -11.97 0.99
CA THR A 65 5.70 -12.77 2.11
C THR A 65 4.69 -13.82 1.64
N LEU A 66 3.75 -13.42 0.77
CA LEU A 66 2.77 -14.35 0.21
C LEU A 66 3.44 -15.43 -0.66
N GLN A 67 4.54 -15.09 -1.33
CA GLN A 67 5.28 -16.06 -2.13
C GLN A 67 5.82 -17.20 -1.24
N LYS A 68 6.25 -16.89 -0.04
CA LYS A 68 6.70 -17.93 0.91
C LYS A 68 5.58 -18.89 1.27
N GLU A 69 4.36 -18.36 1.49
CA GLU A 69 3.20 -19.19 1.75
C GLU A 69 2.89 -20.08 0.55
N ALA A 70 2.93 -19.51 -0.66
CA ALA A 70 2.70 -20.28 -1.90
C ALA A 70 3.75 -21.38 -2.10
N ASP A 71 4.96 -21.18 -1.62
CA ASP A 71 6.05 -22.16 -1.68
C ASP A 71 5.92 -23.23 -0.60
N GLY A 72 4.87 -23.23 0.18
CA GLY A 72 4.61 -24.25 1.20
C GLY A 72 5.23 -23.98 2.56
N ILE A 73 5.78 -22.79 2.77
CA ILE A 73 6.35 -22.41 4.07
C ILE A 73 5.20 -22.20 5.06
N GLU A 74 5.33 -22.78 6.24
CA GLU A 74 4.30 -22.71 7.28
C GLU A 74 4.20 -21.29 7.84
N PHE A 75 2.95 -20.78 7.93
CA PHE A 75 2.64 -19.46 8.50
C PHE A 75 1.77 -19.60 9.75
N PRO A 76 2.03 -18.79 10.78
CA PRO A 76 1.13 -18.72 11.91
C PRO A 76 -0.13 -17.94 11.55
N PHE A 77 -1.19 -18.15 12.29
CA PHE A 77 -2.39 -17.33 12.18
C PHE A 77 -2.06 -15.91 12.66
N SER A 78 -2.37 -14.91 11.84
CA SER A 78 -2.05 -13.52 12.17
C SER A 78 -3.14 -12.57 11.67
N PRO A 79 -4.04 -12.15 12.55
CA PRO A 79 -5.00 -11.09 12.23
C PRO A 79 -4.31 -9.78 11.81
N LEU A 80 -3.15 -9.49 12.38
CA LEU A 80 -2.39 -8.29 12.02
C LEU A 80 -1.96 -8.32 10.54
N PHE A 81 -1.50 -9.48 10.06
CA PHE A 81 -1.13 -9.62 8.65
C PHE A 81 -2.35 -9.47 7.74
N ALA A 82 -3.49 -10.06 8.11
CA ALA A 82 -4.73 -9.89 7.37
C ALA A 82 -5.14 -8.41 7.31
N HIS A 83 -5.02 -7.69 8.43
CA HIS A 83 -5.31 -6.26 8.49
C HIS A 83 -4.37 -5.44 7.59
N ALA A 84 -3.09 -5.80 7.56
CA ALA A 84 -2.11 -5.15 6.69
C ALA A 84 -2.48 -5.33 5.21
N GLN A 85 -2.87 -6.55 4.82
CA GLN A 85 -3.32 -6.84 3.46
C GLN A 85 -4.54 -6.02 3.08
N ASP A 86 -5.54 -5.98 3.96
CA ASP A 86 -6.77 -5.21 3.75
C ASP A 86 -6.47 -3.72 3.62
N THR A 87 -5.59 -3.20 4.47
CA THR A 87 -5.19 -1.79 4.43
C THR A 87 -4.53 -1.45 3.10
N MET A 88 -3.57 -2.26 2.67
CA MET A 88 -2.88 -2.02 1.40
C MET A 88 -3.83 -2.10 0.21
N MET A 89 -4.69 -3.11 0.16
CA MET A 89 -5.63 -3.27 -0.95
C MET A 89 -6.64 -2.13 -1.00
N THR A 90 -7.10 -1.66 0.17
CA THR A 90 -8.01 -0.52 0.26
C THR A 90 -7.33 0.75 -0.26
N VAL A 91 -6.09 1.00 0.14
CA VAL A 91 -5.35 2.18 -0.34
C VAL A 91 -5.14 2.12 -1.84
N LYS A 92 -4.79 0.94 -2.40
CA LYS A 92 -4.65 0.78 -3.85
C LYS A 92 -5.95 1.11 -4.58
N SER A 93 -7.08 0.67 -4.06
CA SER A 93 -8.39 0.97 -4.62
C SER A 93 -8.69 2.47 -4.57
N GLU A 94 -8.43 3.11 -3.42
CA GLU A 94 -8.58 4.55 -3.27
C GLU A 94 -7.72 5.31 -4.28
N MET A 95 -6.46 4.90 -4.46
CA MET A 95 -5.55 5.53 -5.43
C MET A 95 -6.10 5.47 -6.85
N ASN A 96 -6.65 4.32 -7.25
CA ASN A 96 -7.22 4.16 -8.59
C ASN A 96 -8.39 5.12 -8.80
N ILE A 97 -9.26 5.24 -7.80
CA ILE A 97 -10.40 6.16 -7.86
C ILE A 97 -9.93 7.61 -7.86
N MET A 98 -8.99 7.94 -6.99
CA MET A 98 -8.51 9.32 -6.88
C MET A 98 -7.78 9.81 -8.12
N ARG A 99 -7.10 8.91 -8.86
CA ARG A 99 -6.53 9.26 -10.17
C ARG A 99 -7.62 9.73 -11.14
N GLU A 100 -8.76 9.08 -11.14
CA GLU A 100 -9.89 9.46 -11.99
C GLU A 100 -10.48 10.81 -11.55
N ILE A 101 -10.54 11.05 -10.23
CA ILE A 101 -10.99 12.33 -9.69
C ILE A 101 -10.03 13.46 -10.10
N ILE A 102 -8.73 13.24 -10.03
CA ILE A 102 -7.74 14.23 -10.46
C ILE A 102 -7.91 14.54 -11.94
N LYS A 103 -8.11 13.52 -12.77
CA LYS A 103 -8.39 13.73 -14.21
C LYS A 103 -9.62 14.58 -14.42
N LEU A 104 -10.65 14.35 -13.61
CA LEU A 104 -11.89 15.12 -13.69
C LEU A 104 -11.64 16.59 -13.36
N TYR A 105 -10.88 16.88 -12.30
CA TYR A 105 -10.50 18.26 -11.96
C TYR A 105 -9.75 18.93 -13.10
N LYS A 106 -8.87 18.22 -13.79
CA LYS A 106 -8.11 18.77 -14.93
C LYS A 106 -9.00 19.18 -16.09
N ARG A 107 -10.20 18.59 -16.20
CA ARG A 107 -11.16 18.90 -17.28
C ARG A 107 -12.13 20.00 -16.89
N LEU A 108 -12.19 20.37 -15.64
CA LEU A 108 -13.03 21.48 -15.17
C LEU A 108 -12.28 22.79 -15.41
#